data_fe525504e77ba1226e748dd91b8c39e3
#
_entry.id   fe525504e77ba1226e748dd91b8c39e3
#
_cell.length_a   1.000
_cell.length_b   1.000
_cell.length_c   1.000
_cell.angle_alpha   90.00
_cell.angle_beta   90.00
_cell.angle_gamma   90.00
#
_symmetry.space_group_name_H-M   'P 1'
#
loop_
_entity.id
_entity.type
_entity.pdbx_description
1 polymer ?
#
loop_
_entity_poly.entity_id
_entity_poly.type
_entity_poly.pdbx_seq_one_letter_code
_entity_poly.pdbx_strand_id
1 'polypeptide(L)'
;MNLMTHPVLERRTAENLWRVPATGDRRPRTELQQPLPAPPRATHPLPDPSDWSFELIERYHEVIRQTAERFGLDTYPNQLEIISSEQMMDAYASVGMPVNYRHWSYGKEFLATERRYRRGHMGLAYEIVINSNPCISYLMEENTTAMQALVIAHAAYGHNSFFKGNYLFRMWTDASSIIDYLVYARQYVSDCEERHGLEAVEAVLDSCHALANYGVDRYRRPSKRPLAREVAERQERERYAQQQVNELWSTLPQRAEKDDGPQAAERFPKEPQENLLYFIEKHSPLLEPWQREIVRIVRKVAQYFYPQRQTQVMNEGWATFWHHKLLNTLYDDGHLSNGMMLEWMTSHTNVIYQPPVDHRAYSGINPYALGFAMYTDIKRICDAPTEEDHIWFPEMAGAPWLPTLDHAMRNFKDESFIGQFLSPRLMREMRLFAIHDDEAERELEVSAIHDEAGYQRLRQTLSQQYDLGTREPSIQVWNVNLRGDRSLTLRHTQYHDRPLAESTQEVLKHVARLWRFGVVLESVNSAGKVTKSWTVGPPA
;
A
#
# COMPACT_ATOMS: atom_id res chain seq x y z
N MET A 1 -36.11 17.03 30.81
CA MET A 1 -35.67 16.02 31.77
C MET A 1 -36.24 14.71 31.28
N ASN A 2 -35.49 14.04 30.43
CA ASN A 2 -35.64 12.63 30.08
C ASN A 2 -34.42 12.23 29.22
N LEU A 3 -33.54 11.53 29.85
CA LEU A 3 -32.35 10.93 29.27
C LEU A 3 -32.80 9.75 28.38
N MET A 4 -32.65 9.89 27.07
CA MET A 4 -32.71 8.74 26.18
C MET A 4 -31.35 8.04 26.19
N THR A 5 -31.32 6.85 26.73
CA THR A 5 -30.22 5.90 26.72
C THR A 5 -29.95 5.44 25.29
N HIS A 6 -28.76 5.72 24.79
CA HIS A 6 -28.25 5.08 23.57
C HIS A 6 -28.08 3.58 23.78
N PRO A 7 -28.39 2.72 22.77
CA PRO A 7 -28.17 1.30 22.87
C PRO A 7 -26.66 1.02 22.95
N VAL A 8 -26.29 0.22 23.93
CA VAL A 8 -24.97 -0.34 24.16
C VAL A 8 -24.56 -1.10 22.91
N LEU A 9 -23.49 -0.66 22.26
CA LEU A 9 -22.76 -1.47 21.28
C LEU A 9 -22.27 -2.71 22.04
N GLU A 10 -22.91 -3.86 21.80
CA GLU A 10 -22.40 -5.14 22.26
C GLU A 10 -20.94 -5.27 21.82
N ARG A 11 -20.05 -5.39 22.79
CA ARG A 11 -18.66 -5.80 22.58
C ARG A 11 -18.72 -7.16 21.88
N ARG A 12 -18.49 -7.17 20.56
CA ARG A 12 -18.16 -8.41 19.86
C ARG A 12 -16.87 -8.90 20.49
N THR A 13 -16.95 -10.00 21.22
CA THR A 13 -15.80 -10.65 21.82
C THR A 13 -14.78 -10.99 20.75
N ALA A 14 -13.50 -10.79 21.06
CA ALA A 14 -12.34 -10.99 20.18
C ALA A 14 -12.27 -12.37 19.51
N GLU A 15 -12.97 -13.37 20.03
CA GLU A 15 -13.08 -14.73 19.44
C GLU A 15 -13.56 -14.77 17.99
N ASN A 16 -14.28 -13.75 17.50
CA ASN A 16 -14.76 -13.68 16.12
C ASN A 16 -13.80 -12.98 15.14
N LEU A 17 -12.79 -12.27 15.63
CA LEU A 17 -11.80 -11.59 14.79
C LEU A 17 -10.72 -12.53 14.24
N TRP A 18 -10.51 -13.69 14.89
CA TRP A 18 -9.48 -14.66 14.54
C TRP A 18 -9.97 -15.80 13.62
N ARG A 19 -11.25 -15.87 13.30
CA ARG A 19 -11.79 -16.84 12.33
C ARG A 19 -11.73 -16.28 10.92
N VAL A 20 -10.66 -16.62 10.18
CA VAL A 20 -10.55 -16.36 8.75
C VAL A 20 -11.59 -17.22 8.01
N PRO A 21 -12.45 -16.64 7.13
CA PRO A 21 -13.35 -17.43 6.29
C PRO A 21 -12.52 -18.30 5.35
N ALA A 22 -12.80 -19.60 5.34
CA ALA A 22 -12.19 -20.54 4.43
C ALA A 22 -12.76 -20.32 3.01
N THR A 23 -12.02 -19.64 2.13
CA THR A 23 -12.34 -19.59 0.72
C THR A 23 -11.09 -19.87 -0.12
N GLY A 24 -11.14 -20.97 -0.87
CA GLY A 24 -10.36 -21.26 -2.08
C GLY A 24 -8.97 -21.83 -1.85
N ASP A 25 -8.83 -23.05 -2.31
CA ASP A 25 -7.60 -23.82 -2.58
C ASP A 25 -6.45 -23.68 -1.56
N ARG A 26 -6.64 -24.31 -0.41
CA ARG A 26 -5.63 -24.49 0.63
C ARG A 26 -5.18 -25.94 0.65
N ARG A 27 -4.00 -26.22 0.12
CA ARG A 27 -3.22 -27.30 0.73
C ARG A 27 -2.94 -26.87 2.17
N PRO A 28 -3.20 -27.71 3.19
CA PRO A 28 -2.91 -27.34 4.56
C PRO A 28 -1.42 -27.12 4.69
N ARG A 29 -1.01 -25.85 4.83
CA ARG A 29 0.33 -25.52 5.30
C ARG A 29 0.38 -25.93 6.75
N THR A 30 1.32 -26.78 7.10
CA THR A 30 1.70 -26.99 8.48
C THR A 30 2.22 -25.66 9.00
N GLU A 31 1.42 -24.93 9.77
CA GLU A 31 1.87 -23.69 10.43
C GLU A 31 3.04 -24.07 11.34
N LEU A 32 4.23 -23.58 11.03
CA LEU A 32 5.39 -23.77 11.88
C LEU A 32 5.15 -22.97 13.16
N GLN A 33 4.88 -23.66 14.26
CA GLN A 33 4.72 -23.02 15.56
C GLN A 33 6.07 -22.56 16.14
N GLN A 34 7.16 -23.20 15.72
CA GLN A 34 8.53 -22.89 16.11
C GLN A 34 9.48 -23.10 14.91
N PRO A 35 10.65 -22.43 14.89
CA PRO A 35 11.67 -22.67 13.88
C PRO A 35 12.10 -24.15 13.88
N LEU A 36 12.47 -24.65 12.70
CA LEU A 36 13.13 -25.95 12.60
C LEU A 36 14.45 -25.96 13.38
N PRO A 37 14.92 -27.14 13.87
CA PRO A 37 16.18 -27.27 14.59
C PRO A 37 17.36 -26.63 13.83
N ALA A 38 18.30 -26.04 14.57
CA ALA A 38 19.53 -25.52 13.99
C ALA A 38 20.37 -26.66 13.37
N PRO A 39 20.99 -26.44 12.19
CA PRO A 39 21.99 -27.35 11.67
C PRO A 39 23.23 -27.36 12.58
N PRO A 40 24.13 -28.35 12.43
CA PRO A 40 25.42 -28.30 13.09
C PRO A 40 26.15 -27.00 12.74
N ARG A 41 26.83 -26.39 13.74
CA ARG A 41 27.58 -25.16 13.52
C ARG A 41 28.66 -25.38 12.45
N ALA A 42 28.81 -24.43 11.52
CA ALA A 42 29.84 -24.48 10.49
C ALA A 42 31.23 -24.43 11.15
N THR A 43 32.17 -25.22 10.64
CA THR A 43 33.54 -25.28 11.15
C THR A 43 34.35 -24.04 10.78
N HIS A 44 34.02 -23.41 9.67
CA HIS A 44 34.64 -22.19 9.16
C HIS A 44 33.59 -21.28 8.55
N PRO A 45 33.72 -19.94 8.73
CA PRO A 45 32.83 -19.00 8.04
C PRO A 45 33.07 -19.05 6.52
N LEU A 46 32.09 -18.57 5.76
CA LEU A 46 32.27 -18.33 4.35
C LEU A 46 33.32 -17.22 4.13
N PRO A 47 34.08 -17.26 3.02
CA PRO A 47 34.98 -16.16 2.66
C PRO A 47 34.20 -14.82 2.57
N ASP A 48 34.85 -13.75 3.06
CA ASP A 48 34.29 -12.39 3.05
C ASP A 48 35.28 -11.34 2.47
N PRO A 49 35.81 -11.58 1.24
CA PRO A 49 36.63 -10.57 0.60
C PRO A 49 35.83 -9.30 0.34
N SER A 50 36.52 -8.16 0.19
CA SER A 50 35.87 -6.90 -0.19
C SER A 50 35.15 -7.03 -1.55
N ASP A 51 35.80 -7.73 -2.48
CA ASP A 51 35.29 -7.97 -3.82
C ASP A 51 34.62 -9.35 -3.88
N TRP A 52 33.35 -9.35 -4.21
CA TRP A 52 32.55 -10.56 -4.35
C TRP A 52 32.77 -11.25 -5.72
N SER A 53 32.42 -12.55 -5.80
CA SER A 53 32.27 -13.30 -7.06
C SER A 53 30.88 -13.91 -7.14
N PHE A 54 30.41 -14.23 -8.35
CA PHE A 54 29.11 -14.89 -8.55
C PHE A 54 29.00 -16.20 -7.77
N GLU A 55 30.08 -17.02 -7.76
CA GLU A 55 30.13 -18.24 -6.97
C GLU A 55 29.96 -17.98 -5.47
N LEU A 56 30.59 -16.92 -4.97
CA LEU A 56 30.49 -16.55 -3.57
C LEU A 56 29.09 -16.04 -3.22
N ILE A 57 28.47 -15.24 -4.08
CA ILE A 57 27.07 -14.79 -3.92
C ILE A 57 26.12 -15.99 -3.91
N GLU A 58 26.29 -16.96 -4.81
CA GLU A 58 25.47 -18.18 -4.81
C GLU A 58 25.60 -18.96 -3.50
N ARG A 59 26.79 -19.05 -2.94
CA ARG A 59 27.03 -19.70 -1.63
C ARG A 59 26.33 -18.96 -0.49
N TYR A 60 26.42 -17.63 -0.45
CA TYR A 60 25.69 -16.82 0.55
C TYR A 60 24.17 -16.95 0.35
N HIS A 61 23.70 -16.89 -0.88
CA HIS A 61 22.29 -17.08 -1.20
C HIS A 61 21.78 -18.44 -0.68
N GLU A 62 22.55 -19.51 -0.88
CA GLU A 62 22.15 -20.86 -0.47
C GLU A 62 22.04 -20.98 1.07
N VAL A 63 23.00 -20.47 1.85
CA VAL A 63 22.92 -20.55 3.31
C VAL A 63 21.82 -19.63 3.87
N ILE A 64 21.57 -18.46 3.24
CA ILE A 64 20.45 -17.59 3.58
C ILE A 64 19.14 -18.29 3.26
N ARG A 65 19.01 -18.96 2.10
CA ARG A 65 17.83 -19.74 1.70
C ARG A 65 17.49 -20.81 2.74
N GLN A 66 18.47 -21.63 3.10
CA GLN A 66 18.29 -22.68 4.10
C GLN A 66 17.84 -22.13 5.45
N THR A 67 18.41 -21.00 5.87
CA THR A 67 18.03 -20.34 7.11
C THR A 67 16.62 -19.74 7.03
N ALA A 68 16.24 -19.14 5.91
CA ALA A 68 14.90 -18.62 5.67
C ALA A 68 13.83 -19.74 5.69
N GLU A 69 14.13 -20.87 5.07
CA GLU A 69 13.26 -22.05 5.09
C GLU A 69 13.08 -22.62 6.49
N ARG A 70 14.12 -22.60 7.32
CA ARG A 70 14.08 -23.00 8.73
C ARG A 70 13.06 -22.18 9.53
N PHE A 71 12.89 -20.91 9.20
CA PHE A 71 11.88 -20.01 9.79
C PHE A 71 10.54 -20.04 9.03
N GLY A 72 10.43 -20.85 7.99
CA GLY A 72 9.18 -21.00 7.22
C GLY A 72 8.81 -19.80 6.37
N LEU A 73 9.79 -18.98 5.94
CA LEU A 73 9.53 -17.89 4.99
C LEU A 73 9.06 -18.45 3.65
N ASP A 74 7.92 -17.97 3.19
CA ASP A 74 7.28 -18.37 1.94
C ASP A 74 7.55 -17.34 0.85
N THR A 75 8.45 -17.67 -0.06
CA THR A 75 8.88 -16.78 -1.14
C THR A 75 8.47 -17.32 -2.51
N TYR A 76 8.36 -16.43 -3.50
CA TYR A 76 8.50 -16.83 -4.89
C TYR A 76 9.93 -17.32 -5.17
N PRO A 77 10.18 -18.11 -6.23
CA PRO A 77 11.54 -18.35 -6.70
C PRO A 77 12.29 -17.02 -6.86
N ASN A 78 13.53 -16.95 -6.41
CA ASN A 78 14.36 -15.75 -6.50
C ASN A 78 15.13 -15.70 -7.81
N GLN A 79 15.22 -14.52 -8.41
CA GLN A 79 16.10 -14.18 -9.52
C GLN A 79 16.94 -12.97 -9.07
N LEU A 80 18.25 -13.21 -8.86
CA LEU A 80 19.18 -12.16 -8.46
C LEU A 80 19.88 -11.63 -9.70
N GLU A 81 19.87 -10.32 -9.89
CA GLU A 81 20.54 -9.64 -11.00
C GLU A 81 21.46 -8.54 -10.45
N ILE A 82 22.71 -8.56 -10.90
CA ILE A 82 23.69 -7.54 -10.51
C ILE A 82 23.65 -6.45 -11.58
N ILE A 83 23.49 -5.20 -11.13
CA ILE A 83 23.41 -4.02 -11.99
C ILE A 83 24.36 -2.92 -11.52
N SER A 84 24.80 -2.06 -12.45
CA SER A 84 25.63 -0.91 -12.13
C SER A 84 24.83 0.20 -11.42
N SER A 85 25.54 1.13 -10.79
CA SER A 85 24.93 2.32 -10.18
C SER A 85 24.15 3.18 -11.19
N GLU A 86 24.57 3.23 -12.45
CA GLU A 86 23.82 3.94 -13.51
C GLU A 86 22.49 3.25 -13.83
N GLN A 87 22.52 1.93 -13.97
CA GLN A 87 21.31 1.12 -14.18
C GLN A 87 20.37 1.21 -12.98
N MET A 88 20.92 1.24 -11.77
CA MET A 88 20.15 1.44 -10.54
C MET A 88 19.44 2.81 -10.54
N MET A 89 20.13 3.88 -10.95
CA MET A 89 19.54 5.23 -11.07
C MET A 89 18.45 5.27 -12.14
N ASP A 90 18.63 4.60 -13.28
CA ASP A 90 17.62 4.50 -14.33
C ASP A 90 16.37 3.76 -13.84
N ALA A 91 16.55 2.67 -13.11
CA ALA A 91 15.45 1.93 -12.50
C ALA A 91 14.68 2.79 -11.47
N TYR A 92 15.37 3.57 -10.64
CA TYR A 92 14.73 4.54 -9.75
C TYR A 92 13.88 5.57 -10.48
N ALA A 93 14.44 6.15 -11.53
CA ALA A 93 13.76 7.14 -12.34
C ALA A 93 12.48 6.59 -13.00
N SER A 94 12.49 5.31 -13.31
CA SER A 94 11.36 4.56 -13.90
C SER A 94 10.41 3.96 -12.87
N VAL A 95 10.32 4.58 -11.67
CA VAL A 95 9.44 4.12 -10.57
C VAL A 95 9.79 2.71 -10.08
N GLY A 96 11.06 2.35 -10.09
CA GLY A 96 11.53 1.01 -9.70
C GLY A 96 11.24 -0.10 -10.72
N MET A 97 10.86 0.27 -11.96
CA MET A 97 10.53 -0.69 -13.02
C MET A 97 11.42 -0.49 -14.25
N PRO A 98 12.56 -1.17 -14.36
CA PRO A 98 13.51 -1.00 -15.46
C PRO A 98 12.95 -1.40 -16.83
N VAL A 99 11.82 -2.12 -16.87
CA VAL A 99 11.14 -2.55 -18.11
C VAL A 99 9.95 -1.66 -18.48
N ASN A 100 9.75 -0.51 -17.82
CA ASN A 100 8.60 0.36 -18.05
C ASN A 100 8.64 1.04 -19.43
N TYR A 101 7.49 1.58 -19.90
CA TYR A 101 7.43 2.43 -21.10
C TYR A 101 8.19 3.74 -20.85
N ARG A 102 8.57 4.42 -21.93
CA ARG A 102 9.30 5.70 -21.85
C ARG A 102 8.34 6.85 -21.58
N HIS A 103 8.81 7.81 -20.77
CA HIS A 103 8.12 9.07 -20.52
C HIS A 103 9.14 10.14 -20.13
N TRP A 104 8.94 11.39 -20.57
CA TRP A 104 9.88 12.50 -20.31
C TRP A 104 10.15 12.75 -18.81
N SER A 105 9.13 12.51 -17.95
CA SER A 105 9.28 12.67 -16.50
C SER A 105 10.33 11.74 -15.89
N TYR A 106 10.52 10.56 -16.46
CA TYR A 106 11.53 9.60 -16.01
C TYR A 106 12.94 10.13 -16.30
N GLY A 107 13.20 10.68 -17.49
CA GLY A 107 14.47 11.32 -17.81
C GLY A 107 14.77 12.54 -16.92
N LYS A 108 13.74 13.33 -16.59
CA LYS A 108 13.88 14.45 -15.65
C LYS A 108 14.23 13.97 -14.24
N GLU A 109 13.59 12.92 -13.75
CA GLU A 109 13.88 12.34 -12.44
C GLU A 109 15.27 11.71 -12.40
N PHE A 110 15.68 11.03 -13.48
CA PHE A 110 17.06 10.52 -13.63
C PHE A 110 18.08 11.63 -13.41
N LEU A 111 17.98 12.73 -14.16
CA LEU A 111 18.90 13.86 -14.03
C LEU A 111 18.89 14.51 -12.64
N ALA A 112 17.73 14.56 -11.99
CA ALA A 112 17.59 15.09 -10.64
C ALA A 112 18.25 14.16 -9.61
N THR A 113 18.07 12.85 -9.75
CA THR A 113 18.67 11.82 -8.90
C THR A 113 20.18 11.76 -9.07
N GLU A 114 20.67 11.76 -10.31
CA GLU A 114 22.11 11.80 -10.61
C GLU A 114 22.79 13.03 -9.99
N ARG A 115 22.18 14.21 -10.11
CA ARG A 115 22.73 15.44 -9.48
C ARG A 115 22.78 15.34 -7.94
N ARG A 116 21.75 14.76 -7.31
CA ARG A 116 21.72 14.56 -5.84
C ARG A 116 22.78 13.56 -5.41
N TYR A 117 22.91 12.46 -6.13
CA TYR A 117 23.93 11.43 -5.89
C TYR A 117 25.35 11.98 -6.02
N ARG A 118 25.69 12.63 -7.15
CA ARG A 118 27.01 13.22 -7.38
C ARG A 118 27.40 14.30 -6.35
N ARG A 119 26.40 14.96 -5.72
CA ARG A 119 26.63 15.95 -4.66
C ARG A 119 26.69 15.33 -3.26
N GLY A 120 26.57 14.02 -3.14
CA GLY A 120 26.52 13.34 -1.84
C GLY A 120 25.27 13.67 -1.00
N HIS A 121 24.22 14.24 -1.61
CA HIS A 121 22.97 14.55 -0.93
C HIS A 121 22.00 13.37 -0.86
N MET A 122 22.30 12.30 -1.56
CA MET A 122 21.51 11.09 -1.63
C MET A 122 22.42 9.89 -1.80
N GLY A 123 22.23 8.84 -0.96
CA GLY A 123 22.75 7.51 -1.24
C GLY A 123 21.83 6.80 -2.24
N LEU A 124 22.36 5.91 -3.05
CA LEU A 124 21.50 4.94 -3.77
C LEU A 124 21.06 3.88 -2.77
N ALA A 125 19.82 3.38 -2.90
CA ALA A 125 19.50 2.13 -2.22
C ALA A 125 20.35 1.03 -2.85
N TYR A 126 20.65 0.05 -2.04
CA TYR A 126 21.54 -1.03 -2.44
C TYR A 126 20.83 -2.10 -3.28
N GLU A 127 19.49 -1.93 -3.47
CA GLU A 127 18.61 -2.91 -4.12
C GLU A 127 17.33 -2.27 -4.70
N ILE A 128 16.76 -2.98 -5.68
CA ILE A 128 15.36 -2.81 -6.10
C ILE A 128 14.75 -4.21 -6.19
N VAL A 129 13.54 -4.36 -5.66
CA VAL A 129 12.82 -5.65 -5.67
C VAL A 129 11.51 -5.53 -6.42
N ILE A 130 11.30 -6.41 -7.39
CA ILE A 130 10.08 -6.46 -8.18
C ILE A 130 9.21 -7.61 -7.68
N ASN A 131 7.98 -7.29 -7.29
CA ASN A 131 6.96 -8.29 -6.97
C ASN A 131 6.52 -9.05 -8.23
N SER A 132 7.35 -9.99 -8.64
CA SER A 132 7.14 -10.87 -9.80
C SER A 132 7.33 -12.33 -9.42
N ASN A 133 7.02 -13.23 -10.32
CA ASN A 133 7.28 -14.67 -10.15
C ASN A 133 8.00 -15.20 -11.41
N PRO A 134 9.31 -15.44 -11.34
CA PRO A 134 10.20 -15.30 -10.18
C PRO A 134 10.30 -13.87 -9.66
N CYS A 135 10.56 -13.69 -8.36
CA CYS A 135 10.81 -12.38 -7.75
C CYS A 135 12.20 -11.90 -8.16
N ILE A 136 12.27 -10.75 -8.84
CA ILE A 136 13.52 -10.18 -9.33
C ILE A 136 14.06 -9.22 -8.28
N SER A 137 15.32 -9.44 -7.87
CA SER A 137 16.05 -8.55 -6.98
C SER A 137 17.28 -8.03 -7.71
N TYR A 138 17.32 -6.71 -7.94
CA TYR A 138 18.48 -6.03 -8.49
C TYR A 138 19.41 -5.63 -7.35
N LEU A 139 20.67 -6.07 -7.43
CA LEU A 139 21.72 -5.79 -6.47
C LEU A 139 22.77 -4.90 -7.14
N MET A 140 23.26 -3.91 -6.42
CA MET A 140 24.26 -3.00 -6.96
C MET A 140 25.65 -3.65 -6.99
N GLU A 141 26.37 -3.54 -8.11
CA GLU A 141 27.68 -4.19 -8.27
C GLU A 141 28.76 -3.64 -7.32
N GLU A 142 28.61 -2.40 -6.88
CA GLU A 142 29.54 -1.74 -5.95
C GLU A 142 29.35 -2.15 -4.49
N ASN A 143 28.35 -2.97 -4.17
CA ASN A 143 28.17 -3.50 -2.82
C ASN A 143 29.33 -4.42 -2.44
N THR A 144 29.80 -4.32 -1.19
CA THR A 144 30.73 -5.30 -0.62
C THR A 144 30.05 -6.67 -0.47
N THR A 145 30.84 -7.73 -0.22
CA THR A 145 30.30 -9.07 0.07
C THR A 145 29.30 -9.06 1.23
N ALA A 146 29.61 -8.31 2.30
CA ALA A 146 28.72 -8.17 3.45
C ALA A 146 27.40 -7.48 3.08
N MET A 147 27.47 -6.42 2.26
CA MET A 147 26.31 -5.73 1.76
C MET A 147 25.49 -6.59 0.80
N GLN A 148 26.13 -7.38 -0.07
CA GLN A 148 25.41 -8.34 -0.93
C GLN A 148 24.63 -9.36 -0.11
N ALA A 149 25.22 -9.93 0.94
CA ALA A 149 24.52 -10.88 1.81
C ALA A 149 23.36 -10.21 2.56
N LEU A 150 23.55 -8.97 3.06
CA LEU A 150 22.47 -8.21 3.69
C LEU A 150 21.31 -7.98 2.72
N VAL A 151 21.62 -7.51 1.52
CA VAL A 151 20.63 -7.22 0.47
C VAL A 151 19.89 -8.48 0.04
N ILE A 152 20.59 -9.61 -0.13
CA ILE A 152 19.93 -10.89 -0.43
C ILE A 152 18.95 -11.28 0.68
N ALA A 153 19.35 -11.18 1.96
CA ALA A 153 18.44 -11.49 3.06
C ALA A 153 17.23 -10.53 3.12
N HIS A 154 17.45 -9.25 2.83
CA HIS A 154 16.41 -8.20 2.83
C HIS A 154 15.46 -8.33 1.64
N ALA A 155 16.00 -8.36 0.42
CA ALA A 155 15.26 -8.37 -0.82
C ALA A 155 14.63 -9.74 -1.12
N ALA A 156 15.48 -10.77 -1.27
CA ALA A 156 15.07 -12.07 -1.76
C ALA A 156 14.25 -12.88 -0.75
N TYR A 157 14.37 -12.57 0.55
CA TYR A 157 13.62 -13.28 1.60
C TYR A 157 12.69 -12.37 2.38
N GLY A 158 13.11 -11.15 2.73
CA GLY A 158 12.27 -10.18 3.40
C GLY A 158 11.14 -9.69 2.51
N HIS A 159 11.43 -8.87 1.53
CA HIS A 159 10.41 -8.30 0.62
C HIS A 159 9.65 -9.37 -0.15
N ASN A 160 10.33 -10.38 -0.69
CA ASN A 160 9.69 -11.45 -1.45
C ASN A 160 8.62 -12.19 -0.62
N SER A 161 8.93 -12.56 0.64
CA SER A 161 7.95 -13.24 1.50
C SER A 161 6.78 -12.32 1.87
N PHE A 162 7.02 -11.01 2.02
CA PHE A 162 5.97 -10.02 2.23
C PHE A 162 5.03 -9.92 1.02
N PHE A 163 5.57 -9.77 -0.18
CA PHE A 163 4.79 -9.68 -1.41
C PHE A 163 3.91 -10.91 -1.62
N LYS A 164 4.47 -12.09 -1.41
CA LYS A 164 3.72 -13.34 -1.55
C LYS A 164 2.68 -13.55 -0.44
N GLY A 165 2.99 -13.06 0.78
CA GLY A 165 2.20 -13.28 1.99
C GLY A 165 1.06 -12.30 2.18
N ASN A 166 1.31 -11.00 2.05
CA ASN A 166 0.35 -9.95 2.41
C ASN A 166 -0.91 -9.96 1.54
N TYR A 167 -2.08 -9.75 2.16
CA TYR A 167 -3.38 -9.86 1.51
C TYR A 167 -3.59 -8.81 0.40
N LEU A 168 -3.01 -7.59 0.54
CA LEU A 168 -3.17 -6.54 -0.46
C LEU A 168 -2.47 -6.89 -1.77
N PHE A 169 -1.25 -7.42 -1.70
CA PHE A 169 -0.52 -7.88 -2.87
C PHE A 169 -1.27 -9.02 -3.56
N ARG A 170 -1.75 -10.00 -2.80
CA ARG A 170 -2.54 -11.12 -3.33
C ARG A 170 -3.87 -10.69 -3.94
N MET A 171 -4.44 -9.58 -3.47
CA MET A 171 -5.72 -9.05 -3.96
C MET A 171 -5.55 -8.22 -5.23
N TRP A 172 -4.50 -7.42 -5.31
CA TRP A 172 -4.37 -6.33 -6.27
C TRP A 172 -3.23 -6.49 -7.28
N THR A 173 -2.31 -7.44 -7.07
CA THR A 173 -1.19 -7.68 -7.98
C THR A 173 -1.26 -9.08 -8.56
N ASP A 174 -0.70 -9.24 -9.75
CA ASP A 174 -0.44 -10.53 -10.38
C ASP A 174 1.06 -10.65 -10.67
N ALA A 175 1.78 -11.27 -9.74
CA ALA A 175 3.22 -11.42 -9.81
C ALA A 175 3.66 -12.25 -11.03
N SER A 176 2.81 -13.16 -11.51
CA SER A 176 3.18 -14.05 -12.62
C SER A 176 3.09 -13.38 -13.99
N SER A 177 2.31 -12.31 -14.13
CA SER A 177 2.06 -11.67 -15.42
C SER A 177 2.65 -10.27 -15.57
N ILE A 178 3.14 -9.66 -14.47
CA ILE A 178 3.53 -8.25 -14.47
C ILE A 178 4.67 -7.93 -15.44
N ILE A 179 5.69 -8.77 -15.51
CA ILE A 179 6.85 -8.52 -16.38
C ILE A 179 6.42 -8.57 -17.85
N ASP A 180 5.70 -9.60 -18.27
CA ASP A 180 5.18 -9.72 -19.62
C ASP A 180 4.24 -8.56 -19.98
N TYR A 181 3.44 -8.13 -19.01
CA TYR A 181 2.57 -6.98 -19.19
C TYR A 181 3.35 -5.67 -19.39
N LEU A 182 4.43 -5.44 -18.66
CA LEU A 182 5.28 -4.26 -18.84
C LEU A 182 6.03 -4.26 -20.17
N VAL A 183 6.53 -5.42 -20.61
CA VAL A 183 7.12 -5.58 -21.95
C VAL A 183 6.09 -5.23 -23.03
N TYR A 184 4.88 -5.78 -22.92
CA TYR A 184 3.76 -5.41 -23.80
C TYR A 184 3.47 -3.92 -23.76
N ALA A 185 3.36 -3.32 -22.58
CA ALA A 185 3.05 -1.90 -22.42
C ALA A 185 4.09 -1.00 -23.08
N ARG A 186 5.38 -1.33 -22.89
CA ARG A 186 6.50 -0.62 -23.53
C ARG A 186 6.42 -0.68 -25.06
N GLN A 187 6.20 -1.87 -25.60
CA GLN A 187 6.09 -2.04 -27.06
C GLN A 187 4.87 -1.30 -27.60
N TYR A 188 3.73 -1.41 -26.93
CA TYR A 188 2.50 -0.76 -27.35
C TYR A 188 2.61 0.77 -27.38
N VAL A 189 3.22 1.37 -26.35
CA VAL A 189 3.46 2.81 -26.31
C VAL A 189 4.38 3.24 -27.45
N SER A 190 5.47 2.50 -27.69
CA SER A 190 6.41 2.77 -28.81
C SER A 190 5.70 2.69 -30.18
N ASP A 191 4.88 1.68 -30.40
CA ASP A 191 4.10 1.54 -31.63
C ASP A 191 3.09 2.69 -31.81
N CYS A 192 2.53 3.20 -30.71
CA CYS A 192 1.67 4.40 -30.74
C CYS A 192 2.45 5.67 -31.08
N GLU A 193 3.64 5.84 -30.55
CA GLU A 193 4.53 6.98 -30.87
C GLU A 193 4.88 7.01 -32.36
N GLU A 194 5.19 5.85 -32.95
CA GLU A 194 5.47 5.75 -34.38
C GLU A 194 4.24 6.08 -35.25
N ARG A 195 3.02 5.66 -34.85
CA ARG A 195 1.80 5.83 -35.65
C ARG A 195 1.10 7.16 -35.47
N HIS A 196 1.12 7.71 -34.28
CA HIS A 196 0.33 8.90 -33.92
C HIS A 196 1.20 10.11 -33.56
N GLY A 197 2.53 9.93 -33.47
CA GLY A 197 3.49 10.95 -33.08
C GLY A 197 3.69 11.06 -31.58
N LEU A 198 4.91 11.42 -31.19
CA LEU A 198 5.35 11.51 -29.80
C LEU A 198 4.48 12.46 -28.97
N GLU A 199 4.20 13.66 -29.46
CA GLU A 199 3.43 14.69 -28.75
C GLU A 199 2.00 14.22 -28.41
N ALA A 200 1.34 13.50 -29.34
CA ALA A 200 -0.01 13.01 -29.11
C ALA A 200 -0.06 11.93 -28.04
N VAL A 201 0.95 11.05 -28.00
CA VAL A 201 1.07 9.96 -27.02
C VAL A 201 1.43 10.55 -25.65
N GLU A 202 2.42 11.44 -25.58
CA GLU A 202 2.81 12.10 -24.33
C GLU A 202 1.67 12.89 -23.72
N ALA A 203 0.87 13.62 -24.52
CA ALA A 203 -0.29 14.35 -23.99
C ALA A 203 -1.32 13.44 -23.28
N VAL A 204 -1.49 12.21 -23.76
CA VAL A 204 -2.34 11.21 -23.09
C VAL A 204 -1.67 10.66 -21.84
N LEU A 205 -0.38 10.29 -21.93
CA LEU A 205 0.40 9.80 -20.79
C LEU A 205 0.46 10.81 -19.66
N ASP A 206 0.77 12.08 -19.94
CA ASP A 206 0.76 13.16 -18.95
C ASP A 206 -0.57 13.25 -18.21
N SER A 207 -1.67 13.19 -18.96
CA SER A 207 -3.00 13.26 -18.36
C SER A 207 -3.31 12.03 -17.50
N CYS A 208 -2.87 10.85 -17.92
CA CYS A 208 -3.03 9.63 -17.14
C CYS A 208 -2.15 9.64 -15.88
N HIS A 209 -0.89 10.08 -15.97
CA HIS A 209 0.01 10.18 -14.82
C HIS A 209 -0.49 11.18 -13.77
N ALA A 210 -1.01 12.34 -14.19
CA ALA A 210 -1.61 13.30 -13.28
C ALA A 210 -2.82 12.74 -12.51
N LEU A 211 -3.46 11.69 -13.03
CA LEU A 211 -4.65 11.04 -12.46
C LEU A 211 -4.38 9.62 -11.95
N ALA A 212 -3.15 9.15 -11.92
CA ALA A 212 -2.80 7.76 -11.59
C ALA A 212 -3.36 7.32 -10.22
N ASN A 213 -3.34 8.20 -9.21
CA ASN A 213 -3.88 7.94 -7.88
C ASN A 213 -5.40 7.71 -7.87
N TYR A 214 -6.11 8.22 -8.88
CA TYR A 214 -7.55 8.03 -9.10
C TYR A 214 -7.84 6.96 -10.16
N GLY A 215 -6.83 6.19 -10.55
CA GLY A 215 -6.91 5.07 -11.48
C GLY A 215 -6.93 3.70 -10.81
N VAL A 216 -6.99 3.64 -9.47
CA VAL A 216 -6.93 2.40 -8.70
C VAL A 216 -8.29 1.99 -8.16
N ASP A 217 -8.54 0.68 -8.11
CA ASP A 217 -9.67 0.12 -7.39
C ASP A 217 -9.26 -0.07 -5.91
N ARG A 218 -9.95 0.60 -5.01
CA ARG A 218 -9.70 0.54 -3.56
C ARG A 218 -10.46 -0.60 -2.88
N TYR A 219 -11.57 -1.01 -3.48
CA TYR A 219 -12.45 -2.07 -3.01
C TYR A 219 -12.70 -3.08 -4.10
N ARG A 220 -12.66 -4.36 -3.76
CA ARG A 220 -13.01 -5.42 -4.71
C ARG A 220 -14.50 -5.35 -4.99
N ARG A 221 -14.86 -4.97 -6.21
CA ARG A 221 -16.25 -4.97 -6.63
C ARG A 221 -16.81 -6.38 -6.59
N PRO A 222 -17.98 -6.62 -5.97
CA PRO A 222 -18.62 -7.90 -6.08
C PRO A 222 -18.89 -8.21 -7.56
N SER A 223 -18.70 -9.46 -7.95
CA SER A 223 -19.05 -9.89 -9.31
C SER A 223 -20.50 -9.53 -9.60
N LYS A 224 -20.78 -8.93 -10.77
CA LYS A 224 -22.15 -8.62 -11.18
C LYS A 224 -22.94 -9.93 -11.18
N ARG A 225 -23.95 -10.02 -10.32
CA ARG A 225 -24.85 -11.16 -10.31
C ARG A 225 -25.67 -11.15 -11.59
N PRO A 226 -26.01 -12.30 -12.18
CA PRO A 226 -26.97 -12.35 -13.29
C PRO A 226 -28.28 -11.70 -12.85
N LEU A 227 -28.85 -10.83 -13.68
CA LEU A 227 -30.08 -10.10 -13.38
C LEU A 227 -31.22 -11.02 -12.93
N ALA A 228 -31.33 -12.20 -13.56
CA ALA A 228 -32.32 -13.23 -13.19
C ALA A 228 -32.18 -13.70 -11.73
N ARG A 229 -30.94 -13.84 -11.21
CA ARG A 229 -30.70 -14.23 -9.83
C ARG A 229 -31.04 -13.11 -8.86
N GLU A 230 -30.74 -11.88 -9.21
CA GLU A 230 -31.02 -10.68 -8.41
C GLU A 230 -32.56 -10.50 -8.27
N VAL A 231 -33.30 -10.68 -9.37
CA VAL A 231 -34.77 -10.65 -9.37
C VAL A 231 -35.36 -11.79 -8.53
N ALA A 232 -34.82 -13.01 -8.64
CA ALA A 232 -35.28 -14.15 -7.84
C ALA A 232 -35.04 -13.93 -6.34
N GLU A 233 -33.87 -13.45 -5.94
CA GLU A 233 -33.53 -13.15 -4.54
C GLU A 233 -34.39 -11.97 -3.99
N ARG A 234 -34.75 -11.01 -4.83
CA ARG A 234 -35.67 -9.92 -4.46
C ARG A 234 -37.07 -10.47 -4.19
N GLN A 235 -37.59 -11.28 -5.09
CA GLN A 235 -38.92 -11.92 -4.92
C GLN A 235 -38.99 -12.85 -3.72
N GLU A 236 -37.88 -13.52 -3.40
CA GLU A 236 -37.79 -14.38 -2.21
C GLU A 236 -37.79 -13.55 -0.92
N ARG A 237 -37.06 -12.44 -0.88
CA ARG A 237 -37.10 -11.49 0.26
C ARG A 237 -38.47 -10.84 0.43
N GLU A 238 -39.14 -10.47 -0.64
CA GLU A 238 -40.50 -9.91 -0.62
C GLU A 238 -41.49 -10.95 -0.10
N ARG A 239 -41.40 -12.21 -0.55
CA ARG A 239 -42.21 -13.33 -0.03
C ARG A 239 -41.96 -13.61 1.45
N TYR A 240 -40.69 -13.63 1.86
CA TYR A 240 -40.33 -13.81 3.25
C TYR A 240 -40.86 -12.67 4.14
N ALA A 241 -40.72 -11.43 3.70
CA ALA A 241 -41.26 -10.26 4.41
C ALA A 241 -42.79 -10.33 4.53
N GLN A 242 -43.50 -10.73 3.46
CA GLN A 242 -44.93 -10.91 3.48
C GLN A 242 -45.39 -12.02 4.40
N GLN A 243 -44.62 -13.11 4.54
CA GLN A 243 -44.92 -14.22 5.47
C GLN A 243 -44.68 -13.84 6.95
N GLN A 244 -43.78 -12.89 7.21
CA GLN A 244 -43.48 -12.41 8.57
C GLN A 244 -44.40 -11.27 9.02
N VAL A 245 -45.10 -10.63 8.10
CA VAL A 245 -46.07 -9.57 8.43
C VAL A 245 -47.41 -10.19 8.76
N ASN A 246 -47.85 -10.00 10.01
CA ASN A 246 -49.15 -10.46 10.47
C ASN A 246 -50.26 -9.87 9.55
N GLU A 247 -51.26 -10.67 9.15
CA GLU A 247 -52.35 -10.25 8.24
C GLU A 247 -53.00 -8.91 8.63
N LEU A 248 -53.03 -8.63 9.95
CA LEU A 248 -53.57 -7.36 10.48
C LEU A 248 -52.83 -6.11 9.98
N TRP A 249 -51.51 -6.21 9.71
CA TRP A 249 -50.69 -5.13 9.22
C TRP A 249 -50.74 -4.99 7.70
N SER A 250 -51.15 -6.02 6.98
CA SER A 250 -51.30 -5.99 5.52
C SER A 250 -52.51 -5.17 5.06
N THR A 251 -53.44 -4.88 5.96
CA THR A 251 -54.64 -4.04 5.70
C THR A 251 -54.43 -2.56 5.94
N LEU A 252 -53.29 -2.15 6.50
CA LEU A 252 -52.95 -0.73 6.57
C LEU A 252 -52.66 -0.19 5.18
N PRO A 253 -53.19 1.01 4.82
CA PRO A 253 -52.90 1.62 3.53
C PRO A 253 -51.36 1.73 3.44
N GLN A 254 -50.80 0.96 2.50
CA GLN A 254 -49.41 1.16 2.13
C GLN A 254 -49.29 2.63 1.76
N ARG A 255 -48.40 3.35 2.46
CA ARG A 255 -48.05 4.72 2.10
C ARG A 255 -47.73 4.65 0.61
N ALA A 256 -48.61 5.21 -0.25
CA ALA A 256 -48.34 5.28 -1.65
C ALA A 256 -46.91 5.79 -1.80
N GLU A 257 -46.05 5.00 -2.43
CA GLU A 257 -44.75 5.54 -2.86
C GLU A 257 -45.12 6.88 -3.48
N LYS A 258 -44.65 7.97 -2.89
CA LYS A 258 -44.79 9.28 -3.48
C LYS A 258 -44.31 9.09 -4.90
N ASP A 259 -45.26 9.21 -5.84
CA ASP A 259 -44.96 9.37 -7.23
C ASP A 259 -44.01 10.59 -7.27
N ASP A 260 -42.72 10.33 -7.18
CA ASP A 260 -41.71 11.34 -7.32
C ASP A 260 -41.93 11.88 -8.72
N GLY A 261 -42.55 13.04 -8.78
CA GLY A 261 -42.95 13.74 -10.01
C GLY A 261 -41.87 13.72 -11.08
N PRO A 262 -42.05 14.26 -12.25
CA PRO A 262 -41.52 13.90 -13.55
C PRO A 262 -40.12 13.31 -13.48
N GLN A 263 -40.04 11.99 -13.73
CA GLN A 263 -38.89 11.08 -13.61
C GLN A 263 -37.57 11.83 -13.50
N ALA A 264 -37.04 11.95 -12.27
CA ALA A 264 -35.74 12.54 -12.05
C ALA A 264 -34.77 11.86 -13.04
N ALA A 265 -34.22 12.66 -13.97
CA ALA A 265 -33.44 12.14 -15.08
C ALA A 265 -32.42 11.13 -14.52
N GLU A 266 -32.54 9.88 -14.96
CA GLU A 266 -31.76 8.75 -14.41
C GLU A 266 -30.31 9.15 -14.41
N ARG A 267 -29.74 9.29 -13.22
CA ARG A 267 -28.36 9.72 -13.02
C ARG A 267 -27.39 8.66 -13.60
N PHE A 268 -26.41 9.10 -14.36
CA PHE A 268 -25.36 8.23 -14.86
C PHE A 268 -23.99 8.69 -14.37
N PRO A 269 -23.21 7.84 -13.71
CA PRO A 269 -23.52 6.45 -13.32
C PRO A 269 -24.59 6.39 -12.21
N LYS A 270 -25.29 5.27 -12.08
CA LYS A 270 -26.31 5.07 -11.03
C LYS A 270 -25.73 5.26 -9.63
N GLU A 271 -24.51 4.78 -9.43
CA GLU A 271 -23.73 4.92 -8.20
C GLU A 271 -22.44 5.70 -8.48
N PRO A 272 -21.95 6.54 -7.53
CA PRO A 272 -20.68 7.23 -7.66
C PRO A 272 -19.54 6.24 -7.96
N GLN A 273 -18.60 6.65 -8.82
CA GLN A 273 -17.45 5.81 -9.20
C GLN A 273 -16.15 6.44 -8.73
N GLU A 274 -15.37 5.70 -7.96
CA GLU A 274 -14.08 6.17 -7.42
C GLU A 274 -12.94 6.08 -8.43
N ASN A 275 -12.91 5.00 -9.24
CA ASN A 275 -11.87 4.80 -10.23
C ASN A 275 -12.13 5.66 -11.46
N LEU A 276 -11.61 6.90 -11.44
CA LEU A 276 -11.81 7.89 -12.48
C LEU A 276 -11.23 7.45 -13.83
N LEU A 277 -10.00 6.93 -13.85
CA LEU A 277 -9.40 6.46 -15.11
C LEU A 277 -10.15 5.28 -15.70
N TYR A 278 -10.68 4.37 -14.87
CA TYR A 278 -11.53 3.27 -15.36
C TYR A 278 -12.82 3.80 -15.97
N PHE A 279 -13.45 4.78 -15.31
CA PHE A 279 -14.66 5.39 -15.83
C PHE A 279 -14.42 6.07 -17.18
N ILE A 280 -13.34 6.84 -17.30
CA ILE A 280 -12.94 7.50 -18.54
C ILE A 280 -12.62 6.47 -19.64
N GLU A 281 -11.83 5.43 -19.33
CA GLU A 281 -11.51 4.33 -20.25
C GLU A 281 -12.78 3.73 -20.87
N LYS A 282 -13.83 3.53 -20.06
CA LYS A 282 -15.06 2.85 -20.50
C LYS A 282 -16.09 3.79 -21.14
N HIS A 283 -16.17 5.03 -20.71
CA HIS A 283 -17.31 5.90 -21.00
C HIS A 283 -16.96 7.20 -21.73
N SER A 284 -15.68 7.58 -21.86
CA SER A 284 -15.35 8.77 -22.65
C SER A 284 -15.73 8.56 -24.12
N PRO A 285 -16.58 9.45 -24.71
CA PRO A 285 -17.17 9.16 -26.02
C PRO A 285 -16.19 9.29 -27.18
N LEU A 286 -15.19 10.16 -27.06
CA LEU A 286 -14.31 10.56 -28.16
C LEU A 286 -12.87 10.02 -28.03
N LEU A 287 -12.55 9.24 -26.99
CA LEU A 287 -11.25 8.58 -26.92
C LEU A 287 -11.14 7.51 -28.01
N GLU A 288 -10.05 7.55 -28.74
CA GLU A 288 -9.72 6.54 -29.73
C GLU A 288 -9.28 5.21 -29.06
N PRO A 289 -9.34 4.08 -29.77
CA PRO A 289 -8.96 2.78 -29.20
C PRO A 289 -7.55 2.76 -28.62
N TRP A 290 -6.56 3.37 -29.27
CA TRP A 290 -5.19 3.43 -28.81
C TRP A 290 -5.04 4.27 -27.53
N GLN A 291 -5.78 5.39 -27.41
CA GLN A 291 -5.78 6.22 -26.22
C GLN A 291 -6.38 5.47 -25.02
N ARG A 292 -7.48 4.70 -25.25
CA ARG A 292 -8.08 3.86 -24.20
C ARG A 292 -7.12 2.81 -23.68
N GLU A 293 -6.30 2.22 -24.57
CA GLU A 293 -5.31 1.24 -24.15
C GLU A 293 -4.19 1.87 -23.33
N ILE A 294 -3.71 3.07 -23.68
CA ILE A 294 -2.76 3.83 -22.86
C ILE A 294 -3.35 4.13 -21.46
N VAL A 295 -4.60 4.60 -21.39
CA VAL A 295 -5.29 4.81 -20.09
C VAL A 295 -5.33 3.51 -19.27
N ARG A 296 -5.61 2.37 -19.92
CA ARG A 296 -5.62 1.05 -19.28
C ARG A 296 -4.24 0.65 -18.79
N ILE A 297 -3.19 0.89 -19.56
CA ILE A 297 -1.80 0.59 -19.19
C ILE A 297 -1.44 1.36 -17.92
N VAL A 298 -1.59 2.68 -17.92
CA VAL A 298 -1.25 3.50 -16.75
C VAL A 298 -2.07 3.08 -15.52
N ARG A 299 -3.37 2.82 -15.70
CA ARG A 299 -4.24 2.35 -14.62
C ARG A 299 -3.78 1.01 -14.03
N LYS A 300 -3.38 0.04 -14.87
CA LYS A 300 -2.89 -1.26 -14.38
C LYS A 300 -1.55 -1.15 -13.66
N VAL A 301 -0.64 -0.30 -14.15
CA VAL A 301 0.62 -0.02 -13.47
C VAL A 301 0.37 0.67 -12.12
N ALA A 302 -0.52 1.67 -12.07
CA ALA A 302 -0.90 2.32 -10.82
C ALA A 302 -1.52 1.34 -9.82
N GLN A 303 -2.37 0.40 -10.27
CA GLN A 303 -2.96 -0.65 -9.44
C GLN A 303 -1.91 -1.61 -8.87
N TYR A 304 -0.88 -1.94 -9.66
CA TYR A 304 0.22 -2.80 -9.20
C TYR A 304 1.00 -2.16 -8.05
N PHE A 305 1.23 -0.84 -8.08
CA PHE A 305 1.92 -0.12 -7.00
C PHE A 305 1.04 0.24 -5.80
N TYR A 306 -0.28 0.10 -5.92
CA TYR A 306 -1.20 0.50 -4.86
C TYR A 306 -0.98 -0.20 -3.51
N PRO A 307 -0.71 -1.53 -3.43
CA PRO A 307 -0.37 -2.20 -2.18
C PRO A 307 0.88 -1.64 -1.49
N GLN A 308 1.93 -1.32 -2.25
CA GLN A 308 3.18 -0.79 -1.69
C GLN A 308 2.97 0.54 -0.95
N ARG A 309 2.10 1.39 -1.46
CA ARG A 309 1.75 2.68 -0.83
C ARG A 309 1.01 2.54 0.50
N GLN A 310 0.40 1.39 0.75
CA GLN A 310 -0.37 1.09 1.96
C GLN A 310 0.38 0.24 2.97
N THR A 311 1.57 -0.22 2.63
CA THR A 311 2.34 -1.17 3.43
C THR A 311 3.81 -0.79 3.55
N GLN A 312 4.13 0.49 3.44
CA GLN A 312 5.52 0.95 3.47
C GLN A 312 6.20 0.60 4.80
N VAL A 313 5.57 0.92 5.94
CA VAL A 313 6.09 0.60 7.27
C VAL A 313 6.20 -0.90 7.48
N MET A 314 5.16 -1.64 7.08
CA MET A 314 5.15 -3.10 7.25
C MET A 314 6.16 -3.78 6.35
N ASN A 315 6.24 -3.41 5.09
CA ASN A 315 7.12 -4.04 4.10
C ASN A 315 8.59 -3.81 4.43
N GLU A 316 8.98 -2.55 4.67
CA GLU A 316 10.33 -2.19 5.06
C GLU A 316 10.69 -2.78 6.43
N GLY A 317 9.78 -2.70 7.39
CA GLY A 317 9.98 -3.27 8.71
C GLY A 317 10.11 -4.78 8.71
N TRP A 318 9.32 -5.49 7.90
CA TRP A 318 9.39 -6.94 7.74
C TRP A 318 10.72 -7.38 7.13
N ALA A 319 11.13 -6.73 6.03
CA ALA A 319 12.39 -7.05 5.37
C ALA A 319 13.60 -6.75 6.29
N THR A 320 13.53 -5.63 7.04
CA THR A 320 14.55 -5.27 8.03
C THR A 320 14.60 -6.25 9.20
N PHE A 321 13.45 -6.68 9.72
CA PHE A 321 13.39 -7.70 10.78
C PHE A 321 13.99 -9.02 10.32
N TRP A 322 13.67 -9.46 9.10
CA TRP A 322 14.17 -10.74 8.61
C TRP A 322 15.64 -10.69 8.22
N HIS A 323 16.13 -9.62 7.57
CA HIS A 323 17.58 -9.58 7.31
C HIS A 323 18.38 -9.60 8.63
N HIS A 324 17.94 -8.84 9.64
CA HIS A 324 18.55 -8.86 10.95
C HIS A 324 18.49 -10.25 11.60
N LYS A 325 17.35 -10.92 11.56
CA LYS A 325 17.17 -12.26 12.15
C LYS A 325 17.98 -13.32 11.42
N LEU A 326 17.97 -13.32 10.08
CA LEU A 326 18.69 -14.29 9.27
C LEU A 326 20.20 -14.15 9.42
N LEU A 327 20.76 -12.94 9.32
CA LEU A 327 22.20 -12.72 9.44
C LEU A 327 22.73 -12.99 10.84
N ASN A 328 22.00 -12.63 11.90
CA ASN A 328 22.39 -13.03 13.27
C ASN A 328 22.39 -14.55 13.42
N THR A 329 21.38 -15.23 12.86
CA THR A 329 21.32 -16.70 12.91
C THR A 329 22.49 -17.33 12.16
N LEU A 330 22.85 -16.81 10.97
CA LEU A 330 24.01 -17.29 10.21
C LEU A 330 25.33 -17.05 10.94
N TYR A 331 25.44 -15.96 11.69
CA TYR A 331 26.61 -15.71 12.55
C TYR A 331 26.68 -16.70 13.70
N ASP A 332 25.57 -16.95 14.39
CA ASP A 332 25.49 -17.95 15.48
C ASP A 332 25.77 -19.36 14.98
N ASP A 333 25.31 -19.70 13.78
CA ASP A 333 25.58 -20.98 13.11
C ASP A 333 27.00 -21.06 12.53
N GLY A 334 27.82 -19.99 12.62
CA GLY A 334 29.24 -19.96 12.25
C GLY A 334 29.53 -19.73 10.77
N HIS A 335 28.52 -19.29 9.98
CA HIS A 335 28.69 -19.02 8.56
C HIS A 335 29.29 -17.64 8.27
N LEU A 336 29.15 -16.66 9.18
CA LEU A 336 29.65 -15.30 9.01
C LEU A 336 30.86 -15.03 9.89
N SER A 337 31.82 -14.24 9.37
CA SER A 337 32.97 -13.77 10.14
C SER A 337 32.59 -12.59 11.05
N ASN A 338 33.44 -12.30 12.03
CA ASN A 338 33.32 -11.13 12.92
C ASN A 338 33.38 -9.81 12.12
N GLY A 339 34.23 -9.75 11.07
CA GLY A 339 34.34 -8.56 10.20
C GLY A 339 33.05 -8.28 9.48
N MET A 340 32.50 -9.30 8.87
CA MET A 340 31.21 -9.21 8.17
C MET A 340 30.05 -8.83 9.10
N MET A 341 30.06 -9.40 10.33
CA MET A 341 29.07 -9.05 11.35
C MET A 341 29.09 -7.56 11.70
N LEU A 342 30.28 -6.97 11.89
CA LEU A 342 30.43 -5.56 12.21
C LEU A 342 29.99 -4.66 11.05
N GLU A 343 30.33 -5.02 9.82
CA GLU A 343 29.99 -4.24 8.63
C GLU A 343 28.47 -4.18 8.40
N TRP A 344 27.80 -5.33 8.36
CA TRP A 344 26.36 -5.32 8.11
C TRP A 344 25.56 -4.72 9.29
N MET A 345 26.02 -4.90 10.55
CA MET A 345 25.37 -4.24 11.70
C MET A 345 25.46 -2.73 11.62
N THR A 346 26.59 -2.19 11.14
CA THR A 346 26.74 -0.75 10.92
C THR A 346 25.73 -0.25 9.88
N SER A 347 25.59 -0.96 8.76
CA SER A 347 24.61 -0.65 7.73
C SER A 347 23.18 -0.75 8.26
N HIS A 348 22.83 -1.81 8.97
CA HIS A 348 21.54 -1.99 9.61
C HIS A 348 21.19 -0.82 10.55
N THR A 349 22.12 -0.44 11.43
CA THR A 349 21.93 0.66 12.38
C THR A 349 21.68 1.98 11.67
N ASN A 350 22.38 2.23 10.57
CA ASN A 350 22.15 3.44 9.75
C ASN A 350 20.77 3.46 9.10
N VAL A 351 20.30 2.32 8.62
CA VAL A 351 18.95 2.21 7.99
C VAL A 351 17.84 2.47 8.99
N ILE A 352 17.94 1.93 10.21
CA ILE A 352 16.92 2.11 11.25
C ILE A 352 17.13 3.36 12.12
N TYR A 353 18.10 4.22 11.79
CA TYR A 353 18.33 5.44 12.55
C TYR A 353 17.13 6.39 12.47
N GLN A 354 16.59 6.75 13.64
CA GLN A 354 15.53 7.74 13.77
C GLN A 354 16.11 9.02 14.37
N PRO A 355 16.23 10.12 13.59
CA PRO A 355 16.66 11.40 14.14
C PRO A 355 15.66 11.90 15.21
N PRO A 356 16.12 12.52 16.31
CA PRO A 356 15.24 13.22 17.23
C PRO A 356 14.45 14.34 16.53
N VAL A 357 13.27 14.69 17.07
CA VAL A 357 12.36 15.69 16.47
C VAL A 357 13.01 17.05 16.28
N ASP A 358 13.90 17.46 17.20
CA ASP A 358 14.66 18.71 17.18
C ASP A 358 15.91 18.67 16.28
N HIS A 359 16.22 17.52 15.70
CA HIS A 359 17.39 17.39 14.82
C HIS A 359 17.08 17.90 13.43
N ARG A 360 18.00 18.70 12.82
CA ARG A 360 17.83 19.30 11.49
C ARG A 360 17.56 18.30 10.35
N ALA A 361 17.92 17.03 10.54
CA ALA A 361 17.68 15.96 9.57
C ALA A 361 16.35 15.22 9.83
N TYR A 362 15.53 15.66 10.80
CA TYR A 362 14.23 15.08 11.02
C TYR A 362 13.30 15.37 9.84
N SER A 363 12.77 14.35 9.22
CA SER A 363 11.84 14.44 8.09
C SER A 363 10.56 13.62 8.29
N GLY A 364 10.25 13.33 9.56
CA GLY A 364 9.17 12.44 9.95
C GLY A 364 9.68 11.12 10.55
N ILE A 365 8.78 10.21 10.80
CA ILE A 365 9.12 8.88 11.33
C ILE A 365 9.70 8.03 10.21
N ASN A 366 10.88 7.45 10.45
CA ASN A 366 11.52 6.52 9.53
C ASN A 366 10.71 5.20 9.47
N PRO A 367 10.14 4.81 8.32
CA PRO A 367 9.33 3.60 8.20
C PRO A 367 10.11 2.32 8.51
N TYR A 368 11.41 2.26 8.19
CA TYR A 368 12.28 1.14 8.54
C TYR A 368 12.40 1.00 10.06
N ALA A 369 12.67 2.11 10.75
CA ALA A 369 12.81 2.13 12.21
C ALA A 369 11.52 1.71 12.91
N LEU A 370 10.38 2.31 12.52
CA LEU A 370 9.09 1.99 13.12
C LEU A 370 8.68 0.55 12.85
N GLY A 371 8.75 0.11 11.61
CA GLY A 371 8.34 -1.24 11.21
C GLY A 371 9.21 -2.32 11.88
N PHE A 372 10.55 -2.17 11.85
CA PHE A 372 11.48 -3.08 12.52
C PHE A 372 11.22 -3.15 14.02
N ALA A 373 11.05 -2.00 14.67
CA ALA A 373 10.79 -1.93 16.11
C ALA A 373 9.46 -2.61 16.46
N MET A 374 8.40 -2.42 15.66
CA MET A 374 7.10 -3.06 15.89
C MET A 374 7.16 -4.59 15.72
N TYR A 375 7.79 -5.12 14.68
CA TYR A 375 7.94 -6.58 14.53
C TYR A 375 8.81 -7.19 15.63
N THR A 376 9.86 -6.47 16.05
CA THR A 376 10.72 -6.87 17.17
C THR A 376 9.94 -6.89 18.49
N ASP A 377 9.09 -5.89 18.70
CA ASP A 377 8.26 -5.81 19.91
C ASP A 377 7.15 -6.87 19.94
N ILE A 378 6.51 -7.18 18.81
CA ILE A 378 5.59 -8.31 18.70
C ILE A 378 6.28 -9.61 19.13
N LYS A 379 7.49 -9.86 18.62
CA LYS A 379 8.27 -11.04 19.02
C LYS A 379 8.57 -11.02 20.51
N ARG A 380 9.00 -9.90 21.08
CA ARG A 380 9.27 -9.73 22.52
C ARG A 380 8.02 -10.03 23.36
N ILE A 381 6.87 -9.46 22.99
CA ILE A 381 5.60 -9.68 23.71
C ILE A 381 5.22 -11.17 23.71
N CYS A 382 5.50 -11.87 22.61
CA CYS A 382 5.30 -13.32 22.56
C CYS A 382 6.28 -14.09 23.43
N ASP A 383 7.57 -13.74 23.43
CA ASP A 383 8.61 -14.51 24.11
C ASP A 383 8.74 -14.17 25.61
N ALA A 384 8.57 -12.90 25.97
CA ALA A 384 8.79 -12.38 27.33
C ALA A 384 7.83 -11.23 27.66
N PRO A 385 6.52 -11.51 27.80
CA PRO A 385 5.52 -10.48 28.07
C PRO A 385 5.68 -9.89 29.48
N THR A 386 5.38 -8.59 29.61
CA THR A 386 5.23 -7.88 30.87
C THR A 386 3.76 -7.84 31.31
N GLU A 387 3.48 -7.35 32.52
CA GLU A 387 2.09 -7.14 32.97
C GLU A 387 1.35 -6.15 32.06
N GLU A 388 2.04 -5.08 31.61
CA GLU A 388 1.48 -4.12 30.66
C GLU A 388 1.11 -4.80 29.33
N ASP A 389 1.95 -5.72 28.85
CA ASP A 389 1.67 -6.46 27.61
C ASP A 389 0.44 -7.38 27.75
N HIS A 390 0.24 -8.02 28.88
CA HIS A 390 -0.96 -8.82 29.16
C HIS A 390 -2.24 -7.98 29.18
N ILE A 391 -2.17 -6.71 29.58
CA ILE A 391 -3.29 -5.77 29.56
C ILE A 391 -3.59 -5.32 28.11
N TRP A 392 -2.56 -4.93 27.37
CA TRP A 392 -2.73 -4.36 26.03
C TRP A 392 -2.88 -5.40 24.91
N PHE A 393 -2.30 -6.59 25.09
CA PHE A 393 -2.24 -7.65 24.09
C PHE A 393 -2.47 -9.03 24.71
N PRO A 394 -3.62 -9.26 25.38
CA PRO A 394 -3.85 -10.51 26.15
C PRO A 394 -3.77 -11.78 25.32
N GLU A 395 -4.11 -11.71 24.02
CA GLU A 395 -4.10 -12.87 23.12
C GLU A 395 -2.72 -13.15 22.51
N MET A 396 -1.85 -12.14 22.50
CA MET A 396 -0.51 -12.23 21.91
C MET A 396 0.56 -12.53 22.96
N ALA A 397 0.36 -12.09 24.21
CA ALA A 397 1.31 -12.25 25.30
C ALA A 397 1.55 -13.74 25.61
N GLY A 398 2.78 -14.22 25.36
CA GLY A 398 3.16 -15.62 25.54
C GLY A 398 2.74 -16.57 24.42
N ALA A 399 2.13 -16.07 23.34
CA ALA A 399 1.78 -16.86 22.15
C ALA A 399 3.05 -17.22 21.32
N PRO A 400 3.00 -18.24 20.45
CA PRO A 400 4.11 -18.55 19.55
C PRO A 400 4.39 -17.38 18.61
N TRP A 401 5.63 -16.87 18.61
CA TRP A 401 5.96 -15.63 17.90
C TRP A 401 5.91 -15.73 16.36
N LEU A 402 6.29 -16.90 15.78
CA LEU A 402 6.28 -17.07 14.32
C LEU A 402 4.87 -16.97 13.71
N PRO A 403 3.87 -17.73 14.19
CA PRO A 403 2.49 -17.57 13.70
C PRO A 403 1.92 -16.18 13.96
N THR A 404 2.27 -15.54 15.07
CA THR A 404 1.81 -14.19 15.41
C THR A 404 2.37 -13.15 14.44
N LEU A 405 3.68 -13.23 14.14
CA LEU A 405 4.29 -12.36 13.12
C LEU A 405 3.72 -12.62 11.72
N ASP A 406 3.56 -13.88 11.31
CA ASP A 406 2.98 -14.24 10.02
C ASP A 406 1.53 -13.71 9.91
N HIS A 407 0.74 -13.81 10.99
CA HIS A 407 -0.60 -13.25 11.05
C HIS A 407 -0.59 -11.72 10.88
N ALA A 408 0.28 -11.02 11.59
CA ALA A 408 0.41 -9.56 11.50
C ALA A 408 0.82 -9.14 10.08
N MET A 409 1.79 -9.81 9.47
CA MET A 409 2.26 -9.52 8.11
C MET A 409 1.16 -9.76 7.07
N ARG A 410 0.41 -10.86 7.17
CA ARG A 410 -0.55 -11.28 6.13
C ARG A 410 -1.84 -10.49 6.09
N ASN A 411 -2.33 -10.00 7.24
CA ASN A 411 -3.72 -9.57 7.37
C ASN A 411 -3.89 -8.07 7.61
N PHE A 412 -2.81 -7.31 7.67
CA PHE A 412 -2.83 -5.89 7.98
C PHE A 412 -2.20 -5.04 6.86
N LYS A 413 -2.50 -3.76 6.87
CA LYS A 413 -1.83 -2.66 6.16
C LYS A 413 -1.30 -1.68 7.20
N ASP A 414 -0.47 -0.72 6.84
CA ASP A 414 0.21 0.19 7.78
C ASP A 414 -0.73 0.81 8.81
N GLU A 415 -1.83 1.39 8.36
CA GLU A 415 -2.83 2.01 9.25
C GLU A 415 -3.32 1.02 10.31
N SER A 416 -3.81 -0.14 9.89
CA SER A 416 -4.37 -1.14 10.80
C SER A 416 -3.30 -1.87 11.61
N PHE A 417 -2.09 -2.04 11.06
CA PHE A 417 -0.94 -2.61 11.77
C PHE A 417 -0.50 -1.72 12.93
N ILE A 418 -0.34 -0.42 12.68
CA ILE A 418 -0.02 0.55 13.73
C ILE A 418 -1.14 0.60 14.77
N GLY A 419 -2.39 0.69 14.30
CA GLY A 419 -3.57 0.72 15.16
C GLY A 419 -3.71 -0.51 16.07
N GLN A 420 -3.24 -1.67 15.65
CA GLN A 420 -3.34 -2.93 16.41
C GLN A 420 -2.11 -3.23 17.25
N PHE A 421 -0.89 -3.00 16.75
CA PHE A 421 0.33 -3.58 17.33
C PHE A 421 1.30 -2.56 17.96
N LEU A 422 1.10 -1.25 17.80
CA LEU A 422 1.97 -0.26 18.42
C LEU A 422 1.79 -0.24 19.94
N SER A 423 2.78 -0.72 20.69
CA SER A 423 2.71 -0.85 22.15
C SER A 423 3.00 0.47 22.90
N PRO A 424 2.52 0.64 24.14
CA PRO A 424 2.91 1.75 25.00
C PRO A 424 4.41 1.80 25.25
N ARG A 425 5.03 0.65 25.44
CA ARG A 425 6.50 0.54 25.60
C ARG A 425 7.23 1.15 24.42
N LEU A 426 6.85 0.74 23.18
CA LEU A 426 7.47 1.24 21.98
C LEU A 426 7.23 2.73 21.75
N MET A 427 6.05 3.25 22.11
CA MET A 427 5.78 4.69 22.09
C MET A 427 6.72 5.46 23.00
N ARG A 428 7.01 4.92 24.20
CA ARG A 428 8.00 5.51 25.13
C ARG A 428 9.42 5.46 24.61
N GLU A 429 9.85 4.30 24.10
CA GLU A 429 11.19 4.09 23.55
C GLU A 429 11.47 5.00 22.36
N MET A 430 10.51 5.16 21.46
CA MET A 430 10.59 6.06 20.30
C MET A 430 10.25 7.52 20.64
N ARG A 431 9.91 7.83 21.89
CA ARG A 431 9.53 9.17 22.37
C ARG A 431 8.41 9.79 21.52
N LEU A 432 7.42 8.98 21.15
CA LEU A 432 6.28 9.45 20.39
C LEU A 432 5.37 10.31 21.26
N PHE A 433 4.93 11.44 20.70
CA PHE A 433 3.92 12.31 21.28
C PHE A 433 3.12 12.98 20.16
N ALA A 434 1.89 13.39 20.43
CA ALA A 434 1.10 14.15 19.47
C ALA A 434 1.22 15.64 19.76
N ILE A 435 1.48 16.41 18.71
CA ILE A 435 1.57 17.87 18.73
C ILE A 435 0.33 18.41 18.02
N HIS A 436 -0.27 19.44 18.60
CA HIS A 436 -1.20 20.31 17.90
C HIS A 436 -0.44 21.56 17.47
N ASP A 437 -0.38 21.79 16.17
CA ASP A 437 0.24 23.00 15.58
C ASP A 437 -0.89 23.88 15.05
N ASP A 438 -1.15 24.98 15.72
CA ASP A 438 -2.05 26.03 15.25
C ASP A 438 -1.21 27.11 14.57
N GLU A 439 -1.39 27.31 13.27
CA GLU A 439 -0.67 28.34 12.51
C GLU A 439 -0.86 29.76 13.08
N ALA A 440 -1.89 29.99 13.89
CA ALA A 440 -2.15 31.26 14.56
C ALA A 440 -1.34 31.46 15.86
N GLU A 441 -0.76 30.40 16.40
CA GLU A 441 -0.02 30.44 17.67
C GLU A 441 1.48 30.20 17.46
N ARG A 442 2.31 30.76 18.34
CA ARG A 442 3.78 30.63 18.27
C ARG A 442 4.31 29.40 18.98
N GLU A 443 3.49 28.75 19.79
CA GLU A 443 3.87 27.63 20.64
C GLU A 443 3.16 26.36 20.18
N LEU A 444 3.90 25.25 20.14
CA LEU A 444 3.36 23.92 19.86
C LEU A 444 2.73 23.34 21.12
N GLU A 445 1.49 22.89 21.05
CA GLU A 445 0.83 22.23 22.15
C GLU A 445 1.00 20.72 22.07
N VAL A 446 1.46 20.09 23.15
CA VAL A 446 1.49 18.62 23.26
C VAL A 446 0.09 18.13 23.61
N SER A 447 -0.60 17.53 22.64
CA SER A 447 -1.99 17.09 22.76
C SER A 447 -2.15 15.67 23.31
N ALA A 448 -1.08 14.86 23.35
CA ALA A 448 -1.09 13.51 23.89
C ALA A 448 0.23 13.18 24.60
N ILE A 449 0.13 12.67 25.81
CA ILE A 449 1.22 12.27 26.70
C ILE A 449 1.18 10.76 26.97
N HIS A 450 2.21 10.24 27.68
CA HIS A 450 2.36 8.82 27.99
C HIS A 450 1.51 8.39 29.21
N ASP A 451 0.20 8.53 29.11
CA ASP A 451 -0.79 7.89 29.98
C ASP A 451 -1.72 6.99 29.15
N GLU A 452 -2.65 6.26 29.76
CA GLU A 452 -3.50 5.30 29.06
C GLU A 452 -4.32 5.95 27.92
N ALA A 453 -4.92 7.10 28.17
CA ALA A 453 -5.68 7.85 27.17
C ALA A 453 -4.76 8.43 26.08
N GLY A 454 -3.55 8.87 26.46
CA GLY A 454 -2.52 9.37 25.55
C GLY A 454 -2.00 8.27 24.61
N TYR A 455 -1.73 7.08 25.10
CA TYR A 455 -1.31 5.95 24.26
C TYR A 455 -2.38 5.60 23.22
N GLN A 456 -3.64 5.59 23.59
CA GLN A 456 -4.74 5.33 22.65
C GLN A 456 -4.81 6.44 21.58
N ARG A 457 -4.70 7.71 21.97
CA ARG A 457 -4.68 8.84 21.05
C ARG A 457 -3.47 8.80 20.12
N LEU A 458 -2.27 8.55 20.63
CA LEU A 458 -1.05 8.44 19.84
C LEU A 458 -1.17 7.35 18.78
N ARG A 459 -1.65 6.17 19.18
CA ARG A 459 -1.89 5.04 18.26
C ARG A 459 -2.88 5.44 17.16
N GLN A 460 -3.99 6.07 17.51
CA GLN A 460 -4.99 6.53 16.56
C GLN A 460 -4.44 7.61 15.62
N THR A 461 -3.76 8.62 16.17
CA THR A 461 -3.19 9.72 15.37
C THR A 461 -2.15 9.21 14.38
N LEU A 462 -1.24 8.36 14.83
CA LEU A 462 -0.22 7.79 13.95
C LEU A 462 -0.84 6.86 12.90
N SER A 463 -1.78 6.00 13.28
CA SER A 463 -2.53 5.14 12.36
C SER A 463 -3.21 5.98 11.26
N GLN A 464 -3.88 7.07 11.61
CA GLN A 464 -4.54 7.96 10.65
C GLN A 464 -3.57 8.62 9.66
N GLN A 465 -2.32 8.88 10.06
CA GLN A 465 -1.30 9.42 9.15
C GLN A 465 -0.95 8.45 8.01
N TYR A 466 -1.13 7.16 8.21
CA TYR A 466 -0.89 6.12 7.21
C TYR A 466 -2.16 5.68 6.46
N ASP A 467 -3.33 6.20 6.85
CA ASP A 467 -4.57 5.92 6.12
C ASP A 467 -4.65 6.76 4.83
N LEU A 468 -4.60 6.10 3.67
CA LEU A 468 -4.75 6.78 2.38
C LEU A 468 -6.12 7.47 2.25
N GLY A 469 -7.15 6.97 2.92
CA GLY A 469 -8.48 7.60 2.94
C GLY A 469 -8.48 8.99 3.55
N THR A 470 -7.57 9.26 4.51
CA THR A 470 -7.40 10.58 5.13
C THR A 470 -6.37 11.44 4.41
N ARG A 471 -5.40 10.84 3.70
CA ARG A 471 -4.32 11.55 3.01
C ARG A 471 -4.69 12.02 1.61
N GLU A 472 -5.50 11.25 0.89
CA GLU A 472 -5.91 11.52 -0.47
C GLU A 472 -7.34 12.08 -0.51
N PRO A 473 -7.59 13.15 -1.31
CA PRO A 473 -8.95 13.66 -1.49
C PRO A 473 -9.89 12.58 -2.03
N SER A 474 -11.07 12.45 -1.44
CA SER A 474 -12.12 11.54 -1.92
C SER A 474 -12.85 12.18 -3.08
N ILE A 475 -12.43 11.86 -4.32
CA ILE A 475 -13.03 12.37 -5.55
C ILE A 475 -13.70 11.22 -6.30
N GLN A 476 -14.98 11.41 -6.65
CA GLN A 476 -15.77 10.39 -7.33
C GLN A 476 -16.45 10.98 -8.56
N VAL A 477 -16.64 10.16 -9.59
CA VAL A 477 -17.53 10.49 -10.69
C VAL A 477 -18.96 10.51 -10.15
N TRP A 478 -19.59 11.68 -10.22
CA TRP A 478 -20.92 11.88 -9.66
C TRP A 478 -22.01 11.78 -10.71
N ASN A 479 -21.85 12.44 -11.86
CA ASN A 479 -22.85 12.46 -12.92
C ASN A 479 -22.22 12.79 -14.29
N VAL A 480 -22.88 12.37 -15.35
CA VAL A 480 -22.64 12.79 -16.73
C VAL A 480 -23.91 13.32 -17.31
N ASN A 481 -23.90 14.51 -17.91
CA ASN A 481 -25.03 15.10 -18.59
C ASN A 481 -25.24 14.44 -19.95
N LEU A 482 -25.85 13.25 -19.96
CA LEU A 482 -26.06 12.45 -21.20
C LEU A 482 -26.98 13.10 -22.21
N ARG A 483 -27.93 13.96 -21.76
CA ARG A 483 -28.96 14.59 -22.61
C ARG A 483 -28.56 15.99 -23.09
N GLY A 484 -27.47 16.54 -22.56
CA GLY A 484 -26.96 17.88 -22.87
C GLY A 484 -25.57 17.87 -23.48
N ASP A 485 -24.71 18.69 -22.92
CA ASP A 485 -23.33 18.96 -23.35
C ASP A 485 -22.31 17.87 -23.03
N ARG A 486 -22.74 16.74 -22.48
CA ARG A 486 -21.91 15.61 -22.02
C ARG A 486 -20.87 15.98 -20.96
N SER A 487 -21.08 17.08 -20.25
CA SER A 487 -20.21 17.49 -19.15
C SER A 487 -20.15 16.41 -18.07
N LEU A 488 -18.94 16.22 -17.50
CA LEU A 488 -18.64 15.30 -16.41
C LEU A 488 -18.67 16.05 -15.09
N THR A 489 -19.50 15.64 -14.16
CA THR A 489 -19.51 16.16 -12.79
C THR A 489 -18.76 15.20 -11.87
N LEU A 490 -17.73 15.72 -11.23
CA LEU A 490 -16.98 15.06 -10.16
C LEU A 490 -17.42 15.64 -8.82
N ARG A 491 -17.35 14.84 -7.76
CA ARG A 491 -17.65 15.29 -6.41
C ARG A 491 -16.51 14.93 -5.47
N HIS A 492 -16.01 15.92 -4.76
CA HIS A 492 -15.08 15.80 -3.65
C HIS A 492 -15.85 15.88 -2.34
N THR A 493 -15.72 14.89 -1.46
CA THR A 493 -16.25 14.92 -0.10
C THR A 493 -15.16 15.39 0.85
N GLN A 494 -15.41 16.51 1.53
CA GLN A 494 -14.47 17.03 2.53
C GLN A 494 -14.56 16.19 3.80
N TYR A 495 -13.53 15.41 4.08
CA TYR A 495 -13.32 14.78 5.37
C TYR A 495 -12.46 15.71 6.23
N HIS A 496 -12.86 15.93 7.49
CA HIS A 496 -12.17 16.81 8.44
C HIS A 496 -11.94 18.25 7.90
N ASP A 497 -12.92 18.76 7.11
CA ASP A 497 -12.91 20.10 6.53
C ASP A 497 -11.68 20.45 5.69
N ARG A 498 -10.94 19.44 5.20
CA ARG A 498 -9.75 19.65 4.36
C ARG A 498 -10.15 20.12 2.96
N PRO A 499 -9.70 21.31 2.54
CA PRO A 499 -9.95 21.80 1.19
C PRO A 499 -9.05 21.11 0.17
N LEU A 500 -9.43 21.17 -1.11
CA LEU A 500 -8.56 20.80 -2.20
C LEU A 500 -7.46 21.83 -2.42
N ALA A 501 -6.30 21.37 -2.91
CA ALA A 501 -5.15 22.22 -3.20
C ALA A 501 -5.46 23.25 -4.32
N GLU A 502 -4.68 24.32 -4.37
CA GLU A 502 -4.81 25.35 -5.42
C GLU A 502 -4.58 24.80 -6.84
N SER A 503 -3.74 23.77 -6.97
CA SER A 503 -3.46 23.09 -8.25
C SER A 503 -4.64 22.29 -8.81
N THR A 504 -5.78 22.21 -8.11
CA THR A 504 -6.98 21.46 -8.54
C THR A 504 -7.43 21.83 -9.95
N GLN A 505 -7.40 23.15 -10.30
CA GLN A 505 -7.78 23.64 -11.63
C GLN A 505 -6.89 23.04 -12.74
N GLU A 506 -5.59 22.91 -12.49
CA GLU A 506 -4.65 22.32 -13.46
C GLU A 506 -4.90 20.82 -13.65
N VAL A 507 -5.13 20.10 -12.55
CA VAL A 507 -5.47 18.67 -12.61
C VAL A 507 -6.77 18.41 -13.37
N LEU A 508 -7.79 19.28 -13.23
CA LEU A 508 -9.04 19.17 -13.97
C LEU A 508 -8.86 19.35 -15.49
N LYS A 509 -7.87 20.09 -15.95
CA LYS A 509 -7.56 20.19 -17.38
C LYS A 509 -7.16 18.83 -17.96
N HIS A 510 -6.42 18.01 -17.19
CA HIS A 510 -6.08 16.64 -17.59
C HIS A 510 -7.32 15.74 -17.66
N VAL A 511 -8.27 15.89 -16.73
CA VAL A 511 -9.55 15.18 -16.79
C VAL A 511 -10.32 15.59 -18.05
N ALA A 512 -10.44 16.90 -18.34
CA ALA A 512 -11.15 17.40 -19.52
C ALA A 512 -10.48 16.91 -20.81
N ARG A 513 -9.15 16.86 -20.86
CA ARG A 513 -8.39 16.34 -22.02
C ARG A 513 -8.72 14.88 -22.32
N LEU A 514 -8.86 14.04 -21.30
CA LEU A 514 -9.23 12.64 -21.46
C LEU A 514 -10.74 12.45 -21.67
N TRP A 515 -11.58 13.27 -21.03
CA TRP A 515 -13.04 13.19 -21.17
C TRP A 515 -13.55 13.75 -22.49
N ARG A 516 -12.85 14.76 -23.05
CA ARG A 516 -13.14 15.49 -24.29
C ARG A 516 -14.32 16.47 -24.22
N PHE A 517 -14.91 16.67 -23.06
CA PHE A 517 -16.01 17.62 -22.80
C PHE A 517 -15.74 18.39 -21.53
N GLY A 518 -16.63 19.33 -21.20
CA GLY A 518 -16.50 20.10 -19.97
C GLY A 518 -16.51 19.21 -18.72
N VAL A 519 -15.78 19.65 -17.70
CA VAL A 519 -15.69 18.97 -16.40
C VAL A 519 -15.98 19.96 -15.29
N VAL A 520 -16.84 19.56 -14.36
CA VAL A 520 -17.18 20.29 -13.14
C VAL A 520 -16.76 19.46 -11.94
N LEU A 521 -16.06 20.05 -10.98
CA LEU A 521 -15.76 19.45 -9.69
C LEU A 521 -16.45 20.24 -8.60
N GLU A 522 -17.32 19.58 -7.84
CA GLU A 522 -17.98 20.11 -6.66
C GLU A 522 -17.30 19.60 -5.40
N SER A 523 -16.91 20.49 -4.50
CA SER A 523 -16.49 20.13 -3.14
C SER A 523 -17.66 20.28 -2.19
N VAL A 524 -18.01 19.19 -1.48
CA VAL A 524 -19.14 19.15 -0.56
C VAL A 524 -18.68 18.88 0.86
N ASN A 525 -19.29 19.54 1.85
CA ASN A 525 -19.04 19.28 3.25
C ASN A 525 -19.81 18.04 3.77
N SER A 526 -19.66 17.71 5.04
CA SER A 526 -20.35 16.58 5.69
C SER A 526 -21.88 16.62 5.62
N ALA A 527 -22.47 17.84 5.47
CA ALA A 527 -23.91 18.02 5.27
C ALA A 527 -24.35 17.91 3.81
N GLY A 528 -23.44 17.58 2.88
CA GLY A 528 -23.73 17.49 1.45
C GLY A 528 -23.88 18.84 0.73
N LYS A 529 -23.60 19.96 1.40
CA LYS A 529 -23.66 21.30 0.80
C LYS A 529 -22.40 21.58 0.00
N VAL A 530 -22.55 22.08 -1.23
CA VAL A 530 -21.42 22.52 -2.06
C VAL A 530 -20.78 23.75 -1.43
N THR A 531 -19.48 23.64 -1.12
CA THR A 531 -18.66 24.70 -0.54
C THR A 531 -17.85 25.44 -1.60
N LYS A 532 -17.38 24.73 -2.62
CA LYS A 532 -16.59 25.27 -3.74
C LYS A 532 -16.83 24.47 -5.01
N SER A 533 -16.71 25.12 -6.14
CA SER A 533 -16.82 24.48 -7.46
C SER A 533 -15.74 25.01 -8.40
N TRP A 534 -15.22 24.10 -9.23
CA TRP A 534 -14.29 24.41 -10.31
C TRP A 534 -14.88 23.90 -11.63
N THR A 535 -14.68 24.65 -12.69
CA THR A 535 -15.17 24.30 -14.03
C THR A 535 -14.04 24.46 -15.04
N VAL A 536 -13.90 23.44 -15.90
CA VAL A 536 -13.00 23.47 -17.07
C VAL A 536 -13.84 23.15 -18.30
N GLY A 537 -13.73 23.99 -19.32
CA GLY A 537 -14.37 23.77 -20.62
C GLY A 537 -13.79 22.56 -21.36
N PRO A 538 -14.38 22.17 -22.50
CA PRO A 538 -13.78 21.16 -23.37
C PRO A 538 -12.37 21.60 -23.80
N PRO A 539 -11.45 20.66 -24.03
CA PRO A 539 -10.13 21.00 -24.57
C PRO A 539 -10.26 21.63 -25.95
N ALA A 540 -9.38 22.59 -26.24
CA ALA A 540 -9.31 23.24 -27.55
C ALA A 540 -8.94 22.27 -28.66
#